data_08ef3c08c88e1f328b98079b6e3f7f02
#
_entry.id   08ef3c08c88e1f328b98079b6e3f7f02
#
_cell.length_a   1.000
_cell.length_b   1.000
_cell.length_c   1.000
_cell.angle_alpha   90.00
_cell.angle_beta   90.00
_cell.angle_gamma   90.00
#
_symmetry.space_group_name_H-M   'P 1'
#
loop_
_entity.id
_entity.type
_entity.pdbx_description
1 polymer ?
#
loop_
_entity_poly.entity_id
_entity_poly.type
_entity_poly.pdbx_seq_one_letter_code
_entity_poly.pdbx_strand_id
1 'polypeptide(L)'
;MDAPADYVRGEMGDLIEAVAAYDGTHAAIGYTVYYYANDMKMADGLKILAIDGVEPCADTIRSGAYPFLNNYYVLTAADLPEDAPAKILYDWILSEEGQKLVAHEGYVSVLDVGDGA
;
A
#
# COMPACT_ATOMS: atom_id res chain seq x y z
N MET A 1 -5.86 8.90 -24.73
CA MET A 1 -6.61 7.62 -24.71
C MET A 1 -7.80 7.88 -23.80
N ASP A 2 -9.01 7.78 -24.32
CA ASP A 2 -10.21 7.99 -23.52
C ASP A 2 -10.50 6.75 -22.68
N ALA A 3 -10.95 6.94 -21.43
CA ALA A 3 -11.34 5.82 -20.59
C ALA A 3 -12.56 5.11 -21.20
N PRO A 4 -12.66 3.76 -21.09
CA PRO A 4 -13.84 3.05 -21.52
C PRO A 4 -15.11 3.61 -20.89
N ALA A 5 -16.18 3.78 -21.68
CA ALA A 5 -17.43 4.39 -21.22
C ALA A 5 -18.20 3.52 -20.22
N ASP A 6 -17.87 2.26 -20.15
CA ASP A 6 -18.49 1.20 -19.35
C ASP A 6 -17.64 0.77 -18.14
N TYR A 7 -16.62 1.56 -17.79
CA TYR A 7 -15.84 1.30 -16.58
C TYR A 7 -16.70 1.51 -15.33
N VAL A 8 -17.03 0.43 -14.65
CA VAL A 8 -17.72 0.46 -13.37
C VAL A 8 -16.66 0.43 -12.26
N ARG A 9 -16.67 1.41 -11.37
CA ARG A 9 -15.84 1.41 -10.17
C ARG A 9 -16.31 0.31 -9.24
N GLY A 10 -15.49 -0.71 -9.07
CA GLY A 10 -15.67 -1.77 -8.08
C GLY A 10 -14.85 -1.53 -6.82
N GLU A 11 -14.74 -2.55 -6.01
CA GLU A 11 -13.84 -2.56 -4.86
C GLU A 11 -12.37 -2.69 -5.32
N MET A 12 -11.41 -2.46 -4.41
CA MET A 12 -9.98 -2.48 -4.78
C MET A 12 -9.51 -3.84 -5.30
N GLY A 13 -10.13 -4.95 -4.84
CA GLY A 13 -9.86 -6.30 -5.32
C GLY A 13 -10.32 -6.54 -6.76
N ASP A 14 -11.43 -5.92 -7.16
CA ASP A 14 -12.03 -6.12 -8.50
C ASP A 14 -11.07 -5.73 -9.63
N LEU A 15 -10.21 -4.73 -9.41
CA LEU A 15 -9.21 -4.33 -10.38
C LEU A 15 -8.18 -5.44 -10.60
N ILE A 16 -7.71 -6.07 -9.54
CA ILE A 16 -6.70 -7.15 -9.60
C ILE A 16 -7.31 -8.36 -10.31
N GLU A 17 -8.53 -8.74 -9.94
CA GLU A 17 -9.26 -9.83 -10.59
C GLU A 17 -9.50 -9.57 -12.08
N ALA A 18 -9.87 -8.34 -12.44
CA ALA A 18 -10.08 -7.96 -13.85
C ALA A 18 -8.79 -8.05 -14.67
N VAL A 19 -7.65 -7.66 -14.11
CA VAL A 19 -6.35 -7.80 -14.80
C VAL A 19 -5.92 -9.26 -14.85
N ALA A 20 -6.16 -10.07 -13.81
CA ALA A 20 -5.85 -11.49 -13.77
C ALA A 20 -6.71 -12.31 -14.73
N ALA A 21 -7.99 -11.96 -14.89
CA ALA A 21 -8.93 -12.62 -15.79
C ALA A 21 -8.76 -12.23 -17.28
N TYR A 22 -7.84 -11.33 -17.58
CA TYR A 22 -7.65 -10.79 -18.92
C TYR A 22 -7.15 -11.88 -19.90
N ASP A 23 -7.79 -11.98 -21.05
CA ASP A 23 -7.56 -13.03 -22.04
C ASP A 23 -6.28 -12.86 -22.90
N GLY A 24 -5.52 -11.80 -22.68
CA GLY A 24 -4.26 -11.52 -23.39
C GLY A 24 -4.44 -10.99 -24.82
N THR A 25 -5.65 -10.63 -25.24
CA THR A 25 -5.90 -10.09 -26.59
C THR A 25 -5.25 -8.71 -26.82
N HIS A 26 -5.01 -7.98 -25.74
CA HIS A 26 -4.33 -6.67 -25.72
C HIS A 26 -3.41 -6.57 -24.51
N ALA A 27 -2.56 -5.55 -24.42
CA ALA A 27 -1.80 -5.31 -23.21
C ALA A 27 -2.71 -4.68 -22.14
N ALA A 28 -2.76 -5.29 -20.95
CA ALA A 28 -3.47 -4.76 -19.79
C ALA A 28 -2.49 -4.41 -18.68
N ILE A 29 -2.73 -3.29 -18.02
CA ILE A 29 -1.99 -2.85 -16.84
C ILE A 29 -2.98 -2.30 -15.83
N GLY A 30 -2.88 -2.74 -14.58
CA GLY A 30 -3.61 -2.19 -13.44
C GLY A 30 -2.69 -1.49 -12.48
N TYR A 31 -3.24 -0.65 -11.61
CA TYR A 31 -2.51 -0.09 -10.48
C TYR A 31 -3.37 -0.18 -9.22
N THR A 32 -2.73 -0.53 -8.13
CA THR A 32 -3.35 -0.66 -6.81
C THR A 32 -2.36 -0.30 -5.72
N VAL A 33 -2.77 -0.31 -4.46
CA VAL A 33 -1.84 -0.12 -3.35
C VAL A 33 -1.00 -1.38 -3.13
N TYR A 34 0.26 -1.20 -2.75
CA TYR A 34 1.24 -2.28 -2.56
C TYR A 34 0.74 -3.39 -1.64
N TYR A 35 0.10 -3.04 -0.53
CA TYR A 35 -0.49 -3.98 0.42
C TYR A 35 -1.41 -5.01 -0.24
N TYR A 36 -2.34 -4.58 -1.10
CA TYR A 36 -3.26 -5.50 -1.78
C TYR A 36 -2.56 -6.43 -2.76
N ALA A 37 -1.58 -5.93 -3.49
CA ALA A 37 -0.86 -6.74 -4.47
C ALA A 37 0.09 -7.74 -3.81
N ASN A 38 0.75 -7.35 -2.72
CA ASN A 38 1.83 -8.13 -2.10
C ASN A 38 1.33 -9.03 -0.97
N ASP A 39 0.60 -8.48 -0.02
CA ASP A 39 0.27 -9.16 1.24
C ASP A 39 -1.01 -9.97 1.15
N MET A 40 -2.06 -9.42 0.57
CA MET A 40 -3.31 -10.15 0.36
C MET A 40 -3.24 -11.22 -0.73
N LYS A 41 -2.08 -11.38 -1.40
CA LYS A 41 -1.82 -12.37 -2.45
C LYS A 41 -2.88 -12.38 -3.56
N MET A 42 -3.49 -11.24 -3.81
CA MET A 42 -4.52 -11.10 -4.85
C MET A 42 -3.93 -11.10 -6.26
N ALA A 43 -2.60 -11.17 -6.38
CA ALA A 43 -1.87 -11.04 -7.64
C ALA A 43 -1.38 -12.38 -8.21
N ASP A 44 -2.01 -13.51 -7.87
CA ASP A 44 -1.66 -14.80 -8.46
C ASP A 44 -1.75 -14.74 -9.98
N GLY A 45 -0.63 -15.07 -10.66
CA GLY A 45 -0.53 -14.98 -12.11
C GLY A 45 -0.24 -13.59 -12.67
N LEU A 46 -0.10 -12.58 -11.83
CA LEU A 46 0.27 -11.21 -12.19
C LEU A 46 1.74 -10.93 -11.86
N LYS A 47 2.32 -10.01 -12.60
CA LYS A 47 3.67 -9.51 -12.34
C LYS A 47 3.61 -8.06 -11.86
N ILE A 48 4.15 -7.78 -10.68
CA ILE A 48 4.39 -6.43 -10.22
C ILE A 48 5.53 -5.83 -11.06
N LEU A 49 5.33 -4.63 -11.57
CA LEU A 49 6.27 -3.99 -12.49
C LEU A 49 7.19 -3.02 -11.77
N ALA A 50 8.47 -3.08 -12.14
CA ALA A 50 9.41 -2.02 -11.80
C ALA A 50 9.10 -0.75 -12.58
N ILE A 51 9.28 0.41 -11.95
CA ILE A 51 9.18 1.73 -12.58
C ILE A 51 10.59 2.34 -12.59
N ASP A 52 11.04 2.76 -13.74
CA ASP A 52 12.41 3.28 -13.95
C ASP A 52 13.52 2.35 -13.41
N GLY A 53 13.27 1.03 -13.45
CA GLY A 53 14.20 0.02 -12.96
C GLY A 53 14.13 -0.23 -11.45
N VAL A 54 13.25 0.45 -10.72
CA VAL A 54 13.05 0.27 -9.28
C VAL A 54 11.84 -0.63 -9.04
N GLU A 55 12.04 -1.76 -8.37
CA GLU A 55 10.96 -2.66 -7.96
C GLU A 55 10.28 -2.14 -6.69
N PRO A 56 8.95 -2.25 -6.56
CA PRO A 56 8.26 -1.92 -5.32
C PRO A 56 8.53 -3.00 -4.26
N CYS A 57 9.17 -2.60 -3.18
CA CYS A 57 9.33 -3.39 -1.96
C CYS A 57 9.32 -2.45 -0.75
N ALA A 58 9.26 -3.00 0.45
CA ALA A 58 9.21 -2.20 1.67
C ALA A 58 10.34 -1.16 1.73
N ASP A 59 11.55 -1.54 1.37
CA ASP A 59 12.72 -0.65 1.41
C ASP A 59 12.68 0.45 0.36
N THR A 60 12.31 0.13 -0.88
CA THR A 60 12.23 1.12 -1.96
C THR A 60 11.07 2.08 -1.77
N ILE A 61 9.98 1.63 -1.13
CA ILE A 61 8.83 2.46 -0.76
C ILE A 61 9.21 3.36 0.43
N ARG A 62 9.77 2.80 1.50
CA ARG A 62 10.18 3.53 2.70
C ARG A 62 11.24 4.60 2.39
N SER A 63 12.23 4.26 1.58
CA SER A 63 13.28 5.20 1.19
C SER A 63 12.84 6.27 0.19
N GLY A 64 11.66 6.12 -0.42
CA GLY A 64 11.21 7.01 -1.49
C GLY A 64 11.89 6.76 -2.84
N ALA A 65 12.62 5.65 -3.00
CA ALA A 65 13.24 5.27 -4.26
C ALA A 65 12.19 4.84 -5.31
N TYR A 66 11.10 4.20 -4.87
CA TYR A 66 9.98 3.90 -5.76
C TYR A 66 9.18 5.17 -6.04
N PRO A 67 8.93 5.54 -7.32
CA PRO A 67 8.45 6.88 -7.66
C PRO A 67 6.96 7.13 -7.34
N PHE A 68 6.15 6.08 -7.20
CA PHE A 68 4.71 6.22 -6.91
C PHE A 68 4.41 5.85 -5.46
N LEU A 69 4.32 6.87 -4.61
CA LEU A 69 4.05 6.71 -3.19
C LEU A 69 2.64 7.21 -2.86
N ASN A 70 1.96 6.47 -2.00
CA ASN A 70 0.70 6.86 -1.39
C ASN A 70 0.77 6.62 0.12
N ASN A 71 0.77 7.71 0.88
CA ASN A 71 0.94 7.64 2.32
C ASN A 71 -0.39 7.40 3.03
N TYR A 72 -0.35 6.65 4.11
CA TYR A 72 -1.40 6.57 5.10
C TYR A 72 -1.15 7.61 6.19
N TYR A 73 -2.22 8.19 6.71
CA TYR A 73 -2.14 9.26 7.68
C TYR A 73 -2.99 8.94 8.91
N VAL A 74 -2.44 9.19 10.07
CA VAL A 74 -3.20 9.26 11.32
C VAL A 74 -3.49 10.74 11.59
N LEU A 75 -4.76 11.06 11.77
CA LEU A 75 -5.21 12.43 12.02
C LEU A 75 -5.80 12.53 13.44
N THR A 76 -5.39 13.55 14.16
CA THR A 76 -5.94 13.90 15.46
C THR A 76 -6.28 15.38 15.51
N ALA A 77 -7.06 15.82 16.51
CA ALA A 77 -7.22 17.24 16.79
C ALA A 77 -5.88 17.85 17.24
N ALA A 78 -5.59 19.06 16.79
CA ALA A 78 -4.28 19.70 17.03
C ALA A 78 -4.04 20.06 18.50
N ASP A 79 -5.10 20.22 19.30
CA ASP A 79 -5.11 20.69 20.69
C ASP A 79 -5.44 19.58 21.70
N LEU A 80 -5.20 18.30 21.33
CA LEU A 80 -5.41 17.18 22.24
C LEU A 80 -4.47 17.28 23.45
N PRO A 81 -4.98 17.10 24.69
CA PRO A 81 -4.14 16.92 25.86
C PRO A 81 -3.20 15.72 25.72
N GLU A 82 -2.00 15.82 26.32
CA GLU A 82 -0.99 14.74 26.24
C GLU A 82 -1.48 13.41 26.85
N ASP A 83 -2.39 13.46 27.84
CA ASP A 83 -3.00 12.31 28.49
C ASP A 83 -4.28 11.81 27.80
N ALA A 84 -4.69 12.45 26.71
CA ALA A 84 -5.86 11.99 25.97
C ALA A 84 -5.60 10.61 25.32
N PRO A 85 -6.55 9.65 25.44
CA PRO A 85 -6.36 8.32 24.85
C PRO A 85 -6.02 8.34 23.36
N ALA A 86 -6.58 9.28 22.60
CA ALA A 86 -6.29 9.43 21.18
C ALA A 86 -4.84 9.91 20.94
N LYS A 87 -4.29 10.77 21.82
CA LYS A 87 -2.89 11.19 21.73
C LYS A 87 -1.94 10.06 22.08
N ILE A 88 -2.24 9.29 23.12
CA ILE A 88 -1.46 8.12 23.53
C ILE A 88 -1.43 7.09 22.38
N LEU A 89 -2.57 6.81 21.74
CA LEU A 89 -2.64 5.89 20.61
C LEU A 89 -1.84 6.42 19.40
N TYR A 90 -1.96 7.71 19.10
CA TYR A 90 -1.21 8.34 18.03
C TYR A 90 0.31 8.19 18.23
N ASP A 91 0.80 8.50 19.43
CA ASP A 91 2.22 8.41 19.76
C ASP A 91 2.70 6.95 19.75
N TRP A 92 1.86 6.01 20.23
CA TRP A 92 2.18 4.58 20.18
C TRP A 92 2.27 4.06 18.74
N ILE A 93 1.35 4.43 17.85
CA ILE A 93 1.40 4.00 16.43
C ILE A 93 2.72 4.46 15.79
N LEU A 94 3.22 5.64 16.13
CA LEU A 94 4.48 6.17 15.61
C LEU A 94 5.73 5.65 16.33
N SER A 95 5.58 4.91 17.42
CA SER A 95 6.68 4.27 18.13
C SER A 95 7.21 3.06 17.36
N GLU A 96 8.39 2.57 17.75
CA GLU A 96 8.98 1.34 17.17
C GLU A 96 8.04 0.14 17.30
N GLU A 97 7.37 -0.02 18.45
CA GLU A 97 6.42 -1.12 18.67
C GLU A 97 5.19 -1.01 17.75
N GLY A 98 4.62 0.19 17.63
CA GLY A 98 3.51 0.44 16.73
C GLY A 98 3.91 0.23 15.26
N GLN A 99 5.11 0.63 14.88
CA GLN A 99 5.62 0.43 13.53
C GLN A 99 5.94 -1.03 13.22
N LYS A 100 6.35 -1.84 14.21
CA LYS A 100 6.45 -3.30 14.06
C LYS A 100 5.09 -3.94 13.78
N LEU A 101 4.03 -3.49 14.44
CA LEU A 101 2.67 -3.95 14.13
C LEU A 101 2.25 -3.54 12.72
N VAL A 102 2.52 -2.30 12.30
CA VAL A 102 2.25 -1.82 10.94
C VAL A 102 2.93 -2.71 9.89
N ALA A 103 4.21 -3.07 10.10
CA ALA A 103 4.94 -3.96 9.22
C ALA A 103 4.39 -5.40 9.26
N HIS A 104 4.03 -5.90 10.43
CA HIS A 104 3.43 -7.24 10.61
C HIS A 104 2.10 -7.37 9.86
N GLU A 105 1.30 -6.31 9.81
CA GLU A 105 0.03 -6.26 9.07
C GLU A 105 0.22 -6.05 7.56
N GLY A 106 1.45 -6.09 7.03
CA GLY A 106 1.75 -6.01 5.60
C GLY A 106 1.87 -4.60 5.03
N TYR A 107 1.77 -3.57 5.86
CA TYR A 107 1.99 -2.18 5.43
C TYR A 107 3.47 -1.80 5.52
N VAL A 108 3.88 -0.82 4.73
CA VAL A 108 5.24 -0.30 4.82
C VAL A 108 5.34 0.68 5.99
N SER A 109 6.12 0.29 7.01
CA SER A 109 6.40 1.14 8.18
C SER A 109 7.26 2.35 7.80
N VAL A 110 7.07 3.49 8.50
CA VAL A 110 7.90 4.68 8.31
C VAL A 110 9.26 4.56 8.98
N LEU A 111 9.37 3.70 10.00
CA LEU A 111 10.65 3.35 10.62
C LEU A 111 11.16 2.03 10.02
N ASP A 112 12.48 1.91 9.92
CA ASP A 112 13.10 0.63 9.61
C ASP A 112 13.07 -0.24 10.89
N VAL A 113 12.08 -1.11 10.95
CA VAL A 113 11.87 -2.02 12.10
C VAL A 113 12.25 -3.47 11.78
N GLY A 114 12.89 -3.67 10.63
CA GLY A 114 13.14 -5.00 10.06
C GLY A 114 11.86 -5.61 9.49
N ASP A 115 12.04 -6.61 8.64
CA ASP A 115 10.92 -7.41 8.15
C ASP A 115 10.39 -8.21 9.35
N GLY A 116 9.18 -7.90 9.78
CA GLY A 116 8.51 -8.62 10.87
C GLY A 116 8.31 -10.09 10.49
N ALA A 117 9.29 -10.92 10.80
CA ALA A 117 9.22 -12.36 10.68
C ALA A 117 8.48 -12.95 11.90
#